data_32215291fb370a530cdd0dc9b13b4b89
#
_entry.id   32215291fb370a530cdd0dc9b13b4b89
#
_cell.length_a   1.000
_cell.length_b   1.000
_cell.length_c   1.000
_cell.angle_alpha   90.00
_cell.angle_beta   90.00
_cell.angle_gamma   90.00
#
_symmetry.space_group_name_H-M   'P 1'
#
loop_
_entity.id
_entity.type
_entity.pdbx_description
1 polymer ?
#
loop_
_entity_poly.entity_id
_entity_poly.type
_entity_poly.pdbx_seq_one_letter_code
_entity_poly.pdbx_strand_id
1 'polypeptide(L)'
;DTLVIATADHSTGGMTIAKGKDYKWNPEAIHKMKHSGMYMTKEIAAGKDPEKVINEGYGIDFPSKQMDKVKQAAKDLRKLQKEGKDDKDPKVAEATTKLQNAIQEPINDASHTGWTTNGHTGEDVNTYAYGPGSSKFKGNMENTKSAQNIFDFFKNDVTSNQNQQ
;
A
#
# COMPACT_ATOMS: atom_id res chain seq x y z
N ASP A 1 8.26 23.85 21.55
CA ASP A 1 8.20 24.79 20.40
C ASP A 1 8.03 24.09 19.04
N THR A 2 7.66 22.81 19.01
CA THR A 2 7.52 22.05 17.77
C THR A 2 6.08 21.57 17.58
N LEU A 3 5.49 21.87 16.43
CA LEU A 3 4.24 21.27 15.98
C LEU A 3 4.57 20.06 15.10
N VAL A 4 4.05 18.92 15.47
CA VAL A 4 4.17 17.67 14.68
C VAL A 4 2.81 17.35 14.05
N ILE A 5 2.80 17.10 12.75
CA ILE A 5 1.60 16.72 12.01
C ILE A 5 1.92 15.41 11.27
N ALA A 6 1.02 14.42 11.38
CA ALA A 6 1.11 13.18 10.64
C ALA A 6 -0.22 12.90 9.94
N THR A 7 -0.17 12.71 8.63
CA THR A 7 -1.34 12.39 7.81
C THR A 7 -0.90 11.56 6.60
N ALA A 8 -1.85 11.00 5.88
CA ALA A 8 -1.64 10.46 4.54
C ALA A 8 -2.11 11.48 3.49
N ASP A 9 -1.57 11.40 2.29
CA ASP A 9 -1.99 12.20 1.13
C ASP A 9 -3.33 11.71 0.54
N HIS A 10 -3.62 10.40 0.66
CA HIS A 10 -4.86 9.75 0.23
C HIS A 10 -5.00 8.39 0.92
N SER A 11 -6.20 7.83 0.86
CA SER A 11 -6.43 6.42 1.18
C SER A 11 -6.04 5.53 0.00
N THR A 12 -5.73 4.26 0.26
CA THR A 12 -5.23 3.31 -0.74
C THR A 12 -5.91 1.97 -0.59
N GLY A 13 -6.42 1.44 -1.69
CA GLY A 13 -6.94 0.08 -1.78
C GLY A 13 -8.34 -0.12 -1.20
N GLY A 14 -8.91 0.80 -0.45
CA GLY A 14 -10.18 0.60 0.26
C GLY A 14 -10.09 -0.62 1.17
N MET A 15 -9.10 -0.65 2.07
CA MET A 15 -8.85 -1.78 2.97
C MET A 15 -10.03 -2.03 3.89
N THR A 16 -10.46 -3.29 3.96
CA THR A 16 -11.44 -3.75 4.94
C THR A 16 -10.88 -4.89 5.77
N ILE A 17 -11.23 -4.93 7.05
CA ILE A 17 -10.97 -6.06 7.93
C ILE A 17 -12.21 -6.95 8.02
N ALA A 18 -12.03 -8.21 8.44
CA ALA A 18 -13.12 -9.19 8.53
C ALA A 18 -13.79 -9.50 7.18
N LYS A 19 -13.00 -9.58 6.10
CA LYS A 19 -13.46 -10.06 4.80
C LYS A 19 -14.08 -11.46 4.93
N GLY A 20 -15.28 -11.64 4.39
CA GLY A 20 -15.99 -12.93 4.41
C GLY A 20 -17.09 -12.98 5.46
N LYS A 21 -17.44 -14.20 5.89
CA LYS A 21 -18.61 -14.45 6.75
C LYS A 21 -18.29 -14.49 8.25
N ASP A 22 -17.02 -14.60 8.62
CA ASP A 22 -16.63 -15.07 9.96
C ASP A 22 -16.38 -13.93 10.96
N TYR A 23 -16.54 -12.66 10.62
CA TYR A 23 -16.22 -11.51 11.49
C TYR A 23 -14.88 -11.65 12.22
N LYS A 24 -13.87 -12.20 11.52
CA LYS A 24 -12.52 -12.43 12.04
C LYS A 24 -11.50 -11.59 11.29
N TRP A 25 -10.48 -11.16 11.98
CA TRP A 25 -9.28 -10.59 11.39
C TRP A 25 -8.05 -11.20 12.04
N ASN A 26 -7.13 -11.70 11.23
CA ASN A 26 -5.91 -12.39 11.67
C ASN A 26 -4.66 -11.60 11.20
N PRO A 27 -4.24 -10.55 11.93
CA PRO A 27 -3.05 -9.78 11.58
C PRO A 27 -1.76 -10.60 11.69
N GLU A 28 -1.73 -11.68 12.47
CA GLU A 28 -0.54 -12.53 12.62
C GLU A 28 -0.12 -13.16 11.28
N ALA A 29 -1.05 -13.45 10.39
CA ALA A 29 -0.71 -13.92 9.05
C ALA A 29 0.11 -12.88 8.28
N ILE A 30 -0.24 -11.58 8.43
CA ILE A 30 0.47 -10.47 7.80
C ILE A 30 1.84 -10.27 8.47
N HIS A 31 1.92 -10.34 9.79
CA HIS A 31 3.18 -10.16 10.54
C HIS A 31 4.23 -11.23 10.21
N LYS A 32 3.81 -12.41 9.78
CA LYS A 32 4.72 -13.49 9.37
C LYS A 32 5.35 -13.27 8.01
N MET A 33 4.80 -12.39 7.17
CA MET A 33 5.39 -12.10 5.86
C MET A 33 6.75 -11.42 6.02
N LYS A 34 7.74 -11.92 5.31
CA LYS A 34 9.11 -11.38 5.27
C LYS A 34 9.29 -10.38 4.13
N HIS A 35 8.52 -10.54 3.06
CA HIS A 35 8.56 -9.69 1.87
C HIS A 35 7.16 -9.31 1.41
N SER A 36 7.02 -8.11 0.85
CA SER A 36 5.75 -7.68 0.25
C SER A 36 5.44 -8.47 -1.02
N GLY A 37 4.15 -8.56 -1.36
CA GLY A 37 3.71 -9.18 -2.62
C GLY A 37 4.34 -8.49 -3.85
N MET A 38 4.54 -7.17 -3.80
CA MET A 38 5.21 -6.43 -4.87
C MET A 38 6.69 -6.84 -5.02
N TYR A 39 7.43 -7.00 -3.91
CA TYR A 39 8.80 -7.47 -3.95
C TYR A 39 8.87 -8.87 -4.59
N MET A 40 8.05 -9.81 -4.12
CA MET A 40 8.01 -11.17 -4.66
C MET A 40 7.62 -11.18 -6.14
N THR A 41 6.67 -10.34 -6.55
CA THR A 41 6.30 -10.17 -7.97
C THR A 41 7.48 -9.74 -8.83
N LYS A 42 8.26 -8.73 -8.38
CA LYS A 42 9.46 -8.25 -9.08
C LYS A 42 10.53 -9.32 -9.20
N GLU A 43 10.80 -10.06 -8.14
CA GLU A 43 11.79 -11.13 -8.14
C GLU A 43 11.42 -12.26 -9.11
N ILE A 44 10.14 -12.65 -9.12
CA ILE A 44 9.61 -13.66 -10.05
C ILE A 44 9.62 -13.14 -11.49
N ALA A 45 9.22 -11.90 -11.73
CA ALA A 45 9.28 -11.29 -13.06
C ALA A 45 10.72 -11.22 -13.60
N ALA A 46 11.69 -10.96 -12.73
CA ALA A 46 13.12 -10.97 -13.06
C ALA A 46 13.72 -12.38 -13.34
N GLY A 47 12.89 -13.43 -13.25
CA GLY A 47 13.30 -14.79 -13.63
C GLY A 47 13.59 -15.74 -12.47
N LYS A 48 13.50 -15.30 -11.21
CA LYS A 48 13.66 -16.20 -10.07
C LYS A 48 12.55 -17.25 -10.02
N ASP A 49 12.88 -18.38 -9.43
CA ASP A 49 11.91 -19.47 -9.24
C ASP A 49 10.77 -19.06 -8.33
N PRO A 50 9.49 -19.16 -8.77
CA PRO A 50 8.34 -18.72 -7.99
C PRO A 50 8.22 -19.43 -6.64
N GLU A 51 8.47 -20.73 -6.60
CA GLU A 51 8.32 -21.54 -5.37
C GLU A 51 9.35 -21.12 -4.33
N LYS A 52 10.60 -20.91 -4.76
CA LYS A 52 11.67 -20.42 -3.88
C LYS A 52 11.33 -19.03 -3.32
N VAL A 53 10.95 -18.09 -4.18
CA VAL A 53 10.62 -16.71 -3.77
C VAL A 53 9.46 -16.68 -2.78
N ILE A 54 8.41 -17.45 -3.03
CA ILE A 54 7.24 -17.53 -2.15
C ILE A 54 7.61 -18.16 -0.81
N ASN A 55 8.32 -19.29 -0.80
CA ASN A 55 8.71 -19.97 0.45
C ASN A 55 9.63 -19.11 1.32
N GLU A 56 10.52 -18.32 0.71
CA GLU A 56 11.37 -17.38 1.43
C GLU A 56 10.61 -16.16 1.97
N GLY A 57 9.62 -15.67 1.23
CA GLY A 57 8.95 -14.39 1.49
C GLY A 57 7.66 -14.46 2.29
N TYR A 58 6.95 -15.58 2.23
CA TYR A 58 5.57 -15.61 2.71
C TYR A 58 5.43 -15.85 4.22
N GLY A 59 6.26 -16.70 4.82
CA GLY A 59 6.25 -16.97 6.26
C GLY A 59 5.03 -17.72 6.81
N ILE A 60 4.05 -18.06 5.95
CA ILE A 60 2.93 -18.97 6.21
C ILE A 60 2.84 -19.98 5.08
N ASP A 61 2.10 -21.05 5.31
CA ASP A 61 1.87 -22.06 4.27
C ASP A 61 1.17 -21.45 3.06
N PHE A 62 1.77 -21.63 1.89
CA PHE A 62 1.19 -21.16 0.64
C PHE A 62 0.42 -22.30 -0.03
N PRO A 63 -0.90 -22.14 -0.33
CA PRO A 63 -1.70 -23.20 -0.87
C PRO A 63 -1.20 -23.70 -2.24
N SER A 64 -1.04 -25.01 -2.41
CA SER A 64 -0.52 -25.63 -3.65
C SER A 64 -1.28 -25.17 -4.91
N LYS A 65 -2.60 -25.12 -4.82
CA LYS A 65 -3.44 -24.64 -5.94
C LYS A 65 -3.16 -23.19 -6.32
N GLN A 66 -2.78 -22.36 -5.36
CA GLN A 66 -2.39 -20.97 -5.63
C GLN A 66 -0.97 -20.88 -6.19
N MET A 67 -0.07 -21.78 -5.78
CA MET A 67 1.25 -21.89 -6.38
C MET A 67 1.17 -22.17 -7.89
N ASP A 68 0.25 -23.02 -8.31
CA ASP A 68 0.01 -23.28 -9.73
C ASP A 68 -0.43 -22.01 -10.49
N LYS A 69 -1.30 -21.19 -9.89
CA LYS A 69 -1.70 -19.90 -10.45
C LYS A 69 -0.51 -18.93 -10.56
N VAL A 70 0.33 -18.86 -9.53
CA VAL A 70 1.54 -18.03 -9.53
C VAL A 70 2.50 -18.48 -10.64
N LYS A 71 2.77 -19.78 -10.75
CA LYS A 71 3.63 -20.36 -11.80
C LYS A 71 3.09 -20.05 -13.20
N GLN A 72 1.78 -20.17 -13.39
CA GLN A 72 1.14 -19.87 -14.68
C GLN A 72 1.24 -18.37 -15.00
N ALA A 73 0.89 -17.49 -14.08
CA ALA A 73 0.97 -16.04 -14.26
C ALA A 73 2.42 -15.58 -14.54
N ALA A 74 3.40 -16.17 -13.84
CA ALA A 74 4.82 -15.91 -14.09
C ALA A 74 5.25 -16.33 -15.51
N LYS A 75 4.78 -17.48 -15.97
CA LYS A 75 5.05 -17.97 -17.34
C LYS A 75 4.48 -17.04 -18.41
N ASP A 76 3.25 -16.58 -18.21
CA ASP A 76 2.56 -15.68 -19.16
C ASP A 76 3.27 -14.32 -19.23
N LEU A 77 3.64 -13.74 -18.09
CA LEU A 77 4.41 -12.50 -18.02
C LEU A 77 5.77 -12.64 -18.72
N ARG A 78 6.53 -13.68 -18.42
CA ARG A 78 7.83 -13.93 -19.05
C ARG A 78 7.76 -14.15 -20.56
N LYS A 79 6.65 -14.72 -21.06
CA LYS A 79 6.42 -14.84 -22.49
C LYS A 79 6.32 -13.47 -23.16
N LEU A 80 5.54 -12.54 -22.59
CA LEU A 80 5.41 -11.17 -23.09
C LEU A 80 6.75 -10.42 -23.07
N GLN A 81 7.54 -10.57 -22.01
CA GLN A 81 8.88 -9.97 -21.89
C GLN A 81 9.83 -10.52 -22.99
N LYS A 82 9.79 -11.82 -23.29
CA LYS A 82 10.59 -12.44 -24.37
C LYS A 82 10.16 -11.98 -25.76
N GLU A 83 8.92 -11.54 -25.94
CA GLU A 83 8.42 -10.92 -27.18
C GLU A 83 8.92 -9.46 -27.35
N GLY A 84 9.80 -8.97 -26.46
CA GLY A 84 10.37 -7.63 -26.51
C GLY A 84 9.44 -6.52 -26.04
N LYS A 85 8.35 -6.84 -25.34
CA LYS A 85 7.45 -5.87 -24.75
C LYS A 85 8.04 -5.29 -23.48
N ASP A 86 7.98 -3.98 -23.35
CA ASP A 86 8.46 -3.27 -22.17
C ASP A 86 7.38 -3.21 -21.08
N ASP A 87 7.78 -2.71 -19.91
CA ASP A 87 6.90 -2.61 -18.73
C ASP A 87 5.74 -1.61 -18.93
N LYS A 88 5.79 -0.77 -19.98
CA LYS A 88 4.71 0.18 -20.33
C LYS A 88 3.67 -0.43 -21.25
N ASP A 89 3.95 -1.61 -21.84
CA ASP A 89 2.94 -2.32 -22.64
C ASP A 89 1.75 -2.71 -21.76
N PRO A 90 0.52 -2.35 -22.10
CA PRO A 90 -0.67 -2.66 -21.29
C PRO A 90 -0.83 -4.15 -20.97
N LYS A 91 -0.38 -5.04 -21.87
CA LYS A 91 -0.44 -6.49 -21.67
C LYS A 91 0.57 -6.96 -20.61
N VAL A 92 1.75 -6.32 -20.55
CA VAL A 92 2.76 -6.58 -19.51
C VAL A 92 2.24 -6.09 -18.16
N ALA A 93 1.67 -4.88 -18.11
CA ALA A 93 1.06 -4.33 -16.89
C ALA A 93 -0.08 -5.23 -16.37
N GLU A 94 -0.96 -5.71 -17.24
CA GLU A 94 -2.04 -6.65 -16.89
C GLU A 94 -1.50 -7.98 -16.37
N ALA A 95 -0.50 -8.56 -17.05
CA ALA A 95 0.11 -9.83 -16.63
C ALA A 95 0.85 -9.69 -15.29
N THR A 96 1.52 -8.56 -15.06
CA THR A 96 2.16 -8.23 -13.77
C THR A 96 1.13 -8.13 -12.65
N THR A 97 0.01 -7.47 -12.90
CA THR A 97 -1.11 -7.37 -11.94
C THR A 97 -1.70 -8.74 -11.63
N LYS A 98 -1.87 -9.60 -12.62
CA LYS A 98 -2.34 -10.98 -12.41
C LYS A 98 -1.38 -11.79 -11.53
N LEU A 99 -0.08 -11.67 -11.76
CA LEU A 99 0.93 -12.33 -10.93
C LEU A 99 0.88 -11.79 -9.49
N GLN A 100 0.85 -10.47 -9.32
CA GLN A 100 0.76 -9.84 -8.01
C GLN A 100 -0.50 -10.28 -7.23
N ASN A 101 -1.65 -10.30 -7.89
CA ASN A 101 -2.90 -10.72 -7.27
C ASN A 101 -2.86 -12.21 -6.86
N ALA A 102 -2.29 -13.09 -7.69
CA ALA A 102 -2.11 -14.49 -7.35
C ALA A 102 -1.22 -14.70 -6.12
N ILE A 103 -0.22 -13.83 -5.91
CA ILE A 103 0.64 -13.85 -4.73
C ILE A 103 -0.10 -13.29 -3.50
N GLN A 104 -0.91 -12.24 -3.65
CA GLN A 104 -1.54 -11.55 -2.52
C GLN A 104 -2.83 -12.22 -2.03
N GLU A 105 -3.58 -12.89 -2.92
CA GLU A 105 -4.87 -13.50 -2.56
C GLU A 105 -4.79 -14.42 -1.32
N PRO A 106 -3.82 -15.34 -1.18
CA PRO A 106 -3.75 -16.21 -0.02
C PRO A 106 -3.51 -15.50 1.31
N ILE A 107 -2.72 -14.41 1.33
CA ILE A 107 -2.52 -13.65 2.57
C ILE A 107 -3.76 -12.84 2.93
N ASN A 108 -4.46 -12.31 1.93
CA ASN A 108 -5.73 -11.62 2.13
C ASN A 108 -6.78 -12.57 2.72
N ASP A 109 -6.83 -13.81 2.25
CA ASP A 109 -7.75 -14.82 2.76
C ASP A 109 -7.33 -15.30 4.15
N ALA A 110 -6.05 -15.59 4.39
CA ALA A 110 -5.54 -16.02 5.69
C ALA A 110 -5.69 -14.94 6.79
N SER A 111 -5.59 -13.68 6.41
CA SER A 111 -5.77 -12.56 7.33
C SER A 111 -7.21 -12.05 7.44
N HIS A 112 -8.11 -12.51 6.58
CA HIS A 112 -9.45 -11.93 6.37
C HIS A 112 -9.41 -10.43 6.04
N THR A 113 -8.43 -10.00 5.24
CA THR A 113 -8.32 -8.62 4.77
C THR A 113 -8.92 -8.50 3.37
N GLY A 114 -9.74 -7.49 3.15
CA GLY A 114 -10.34 -7.18 1.86
C GLY A 114 -9.74 -5.92 1.25
N TRP A 115 -9.73 -5.84 -0.07
CA TRP A 115 -9.29 -4.69 -0.84
C TRP A 115 -10.26 -4.45 -2.00
N THR A 116 -10.63 -3.20 -2.23
CA THR A 116 -11.53 -2.81 -3.31
C THR A 116 -10.76 -2.61 -4.62
N THR A 117 -9.54 -2.08 -4.54
CA THR A 117 -8.69 -1.75 -5.70
C THR A 117 -7.21 -1.88 -5.34
N ASN A 118 -6.34 -1.84 -6.34
CA ASN A 118 -4.89 -1.70 -6.18
C ASN A 118 -4.43 -0.23 -6.27
N GLY A 119 -5.35 0.72 -6.35
CA GLY A 119 -5.08 2.15 -6.50
C GLY A 119 -5.54 2.98 -5.30
N HIS A 120 -5.61 4.28 -5.53
CA HIS A 120 -6.12 5.23 -4.53
C HIS A 120 -7.62 5.10 -4.37
N THR A 121 -8.11 5.42 -3.17
CA THR A 121 -9.53 5.44 -2.85
C THR A 121 -9.89 6.77 -2.18
N GLY A 122 -11.16 7.13 -2.23
CA GLY A 122 -11.65 8.46 -1.85
C GLY A 122 -12.12 8.58 -0.40
N GLU A 123 -11.71 7.65 0.48
CA GLU A 123 -12.03 7.78 1.90
C GLU A 123 -11.23 8.90 2.53
N ASP A 124 -11.79 9.53 3.56
CA ASP A 124 -11.09 10.47 4.41
C ASP A 124 -9.89 9.81 5.08
N VAL A 125 -8.78 10.55 5.21
CA VAL A 125 -7.59 10.12 5.92
C VAL A 125 -7.46 10.85 7.24
N ASN A 126 -6.97 10.15 8.27
CA ASN A 126 -6.76 10.74 9.57
C ASN A 126 -5.58 11.71 9.56
N THR A 127 -5.78 12.86 10.21
CA THR A 127 -4.71 13.80 10.52
C THR A 127 -4.49 13.82 12.02
N TYR A 128 -3.25 13.58 12.44
CA TYR A 128 -2.81 13.66 13.83
C TYR A 128 -1.92 14.88 14.00
N ALA A 129 -2.17 15.69 15.05
CA ALA A 129 -1.35 16.85 15.34
C ALA A 129 -1.03 16.92 16.84
N TYR A 130 0.21 17.25 17.17
CA TYR A 130 0.69 17.41 18.54
C TYR A 130 1.62 18.62 18.65
N GLY A 131 1.47 19.39 19.75
CA GLY A 131 2.27 20.57 20.01
C GLY A 131 1.51 21.88 19.85
N PRO A 132 2.22 23.04 19.90
CA PRO A 132 1.61 24.37 19.79
C PRO A 132 0.84 24.53 18.48
N GLY A 133 -0.41 24.98 18.56
CA GLY A 133 -1.27 25.20 17.40
C GLY A 133 -1.93 23.94 16.82
N SER A 134 -1.75 22.76 17.43
CA SER A 134 -2.39 21.49 16.99
C SER A 134 -3.92 21.57 16.91
N SER A 135 -4.55 22.46 17.67
CA SER A 135 -6.00 22.69 17.61
C SER A 135 -6.54 23.12 16.25
N LYS A 136 -5.70 23.70 15.38
CA LYS A 136 -6.07 24.08 14.01
C LYS A 136 -6.28 22.88 13.08
N PHE A 137 -5.88 21.69 13.51
CA PHE A 137 -6.00 20.43 12.74
C PHE A 137 -7.09 19.51 13.27
N LYS A 138 -8.02 20.01 14.09
CA LYS A 138 -9.15 19.26 14.62
C LYS A 138 -10.34 19.27 13.67
N GLY A 139 -11.08 18.15 13.68
CA GLY A 139 -12.32 17.98 12.91
C GLY A 139 -12.08 17.59 11.46
N ASN A 140 -13.17 17.52 10.69
CA ASN A 140 -13.10 17.25 9.26
C ASN A 140 -12.75 18.55 8.52
N MET A 141 -11.79 18.47 7.60
CA MET A 141 -11.35 19.62 6.81
C MET A 141 -10.85 19.19 5.43
N GLU A 142 -10.96 20.11 4.49
CA GLU A 142 -10.35 19.94 3.18
C GLU A 142 -8.82 19.87 3.29
N ASN A 143 -8.17 19.05 2.47
CA ASN A 143 -6.71 18.87 2.50
C ASN A 143 -5.93 20.18 2.29
N THR A 144 -6.46 21.08 1.44
CA THR A 144 -5.89 22.41 1.21
C THR A 144 -5.88 23.28 2.47
N LYS A 145 -6.83 23.05 3.40
CA LYS A 145 -6.86 23.78 4.68
C LYS A 145 -5.70 23.41 5.59
N SER A 146 -5.23 22.19 5.54
CA SER A 146 -4.03 21.76 6.27
C SER A 146 -2.79 22.52 5.81
N ALA A 147 -2.60 22.65 4.49
CA ALA A 147 -1.54 23.47 3.90
C ALA A 147 -1.67 24.94 4.29
N GLN A 148 -2.89 25.51 4.21
CA GLN A 148 -3.13 26.89 4.60
C GLN A 148 -2.77 27.14 6.08
N ASN A 149 -3.15 26.24 6.98
CA ASN A 149 -2.80 26.35 8.40
C ASN A 149 -1.27 26.36 8.60
N ILE A 150 -0.52 25.55 7.84
CA ILE A 150 0.96 25.54 7.89
C ILE A 150 1.53 26.87 7.40
N PHE A 151 1.05 27.40 6.27
CA PHE A 151 1.48 28.71 5.77
C PHE A 151 1.18 29.84 6.77
N ASP A 152 0.06 29.81 7.44
CA ASP A 152 -0.32 30.82 8.43
C ASP A 152 0.62 30.81 9.66
N PHE A 153 1.16 29.67 10.04
CA PHE A 153 2.20 29.59 11.08
C PHE A 153 3.47 30.32 10.64
N PHE A 154 3.96 30.04 9.45
CA PHE A 154 5.18 30.69 8.94
C PHE A 154 5.01 32.20 8.73
N LYS A 155 3.85 32.68 8.28
CA LYS A 155 3.58 34.13 8.14
C LYS A 155 3.59 34.86 9.48
N ASN A 156 3.01 34.27 10.52
CA ASN A 156 2.96 34.89 11.84
C ASN A 156 4.33 34.97 12.51
N ASP A 157 5.21 33.98 12.31
CA ASP A 157 6.58 33.99 12.81
C ASP A 157 7.42 35.09 12.14
N VAL A 158 7.27 35.32 10.82
CA VAL A 158 7.99 36.35 10.08
C VAL A 158 7.57 37.78 10.53
N THR A 159 6.26 37.97 10.81
CA THR A 159 5.75 39.26 11.27
C THR A 159 6.11 39.56 12.73
N SER A 160 6.24 38.58 13.59
CA SER A 160 6.67 38.78 14.99
C SER A 160 8.15 39.17 15.09
N ASN A 161 9.00 38.67 14.19
CA ASN A 161 10.43 39.03 14.13
C ASN A 161 10.70 40.41 13.53
N GLN A 162 9.79 40.94 12.70
CA GLN A 162 9.94 42.31 12.14
C GLN A 162 9.51 43.42 13.12
N ASN A 163 8.73 43.11 14.14
CA ASN A 163 8.28 44.05 15.15
C ASN A 163 9.24 44.14 16.37
N GLN A 164 10.37 43.44 16.36
CA GLN A 164 11.41 43.47 17.40
C GLN A 164 12.71 44.14 16.93
N GLN A 165 12.74 44.80 15.77
CA GLN A 165 13.82 45.67 15.28
C GLN A 165 13.32 47.12 15.27
#